data_5931d1961bc0e79ecaf57b30656290b0
#
_entry.id   5931d1961bc0e79ecaf57b30656290b0
#
_cell.length_a   1.000
_cell.length_b   1.000
_cell.length_c   1.000
_cell.angle_alpha   90.00
_cell.angle_beta   90.00
_cell.angle_gamma   90.00
#
_symmetry.space_group_name_H-M   'P 1'
#
loop_
_entity.id
_entity.type
_entity.pdbx_description
1 polymer ?
#
loop_
_entity_poly.entity_id
_entity_poly.type
_entity_poly.pdbx_seq_one_letter_code
_entity_poly.pdbx_strand_id
1 'polypeptide(L)'
;MRILLLSALIIMPILSQSWGFFAHQKINRLAVFTLPPELIGFYKENIQYITEKAVNPDMRRYAVKEEAARHYIDVDVYGDSAVYKMPRYWSEAVEKYSEDTLQAYGIVPYHINRMSFWLIKAFQNKDAAQILRLSSDVGHYIADANVPLHTTENYNGQLTNQYGIHGFWESRLPELFFENYDLLSGKAEYVENLQLYAWDAVVKAHEALDSVFMFEKQLTRRYPESKKYGYEERGNATIRTYTFDFSSDYHRRLNGMVERRMRASIKMVGDFWFTCWVKAGQPDLGQIMNGIELQDSVFVVRPEVKLRNHEAGIDN
;
A
#
# COMPACT_ATOMS: atom_id res chain seq x y z
N MET A 1 38.19 38.89 -19.08
CA MET A 1 37.29 37.78 -19.47
C MET A 1 36.90 37.05 -18.19
N ARG A 2 35.76 37.39 -17.60
CA ARG A 2 35.27 36.77 -16.32
C ARG A 2 34.36 35.60 -16.74
N ILE A 3 34.76 34.41 -16.40
CA ILE A 3 33.95 33.20 -16.57
C ILE A 3 32.97 33.13 -15.40
N LEU A 4 31.70 33.36 -15.69
CA LEU A 4 30.58 33.10 -14.75
C LEU A 4 30.33 31.58 -14.76
N LEU A 5 30.76 30.92 -13.69
CA LEU A 5 30.32 29.55 -13.38
C LEU A 5 28.85 29.64 -12.91
N LEU A 6 27.91 29.30 -13.81
CA LEU A 6 26.54 28.97 -13.42
C LEU A 6 26.58 27.59 -12.71
N SER A 7 26.52 27.60 -11.39
CA SER A 7 26.19 26.42 -10.62
C SER A 7 24.71 26.10 -10.83
N ALA A 8 24.43 25.11 -11.69
CA ALA A 8 23.10 24.52 -11.78
C ALA A 8 22.77 23.86 -10.43
N LEU A 9 21.92 24.49 -9.66
CA LEU A 9 21.31 23.90 -8.47
C LEU A 9 20.40 22.79 -8.95
N ILE A 10 20.87 21.55 -8.89
CA ILE A 10 20.02 20.36 -9.08
C ILE A 10 19.13 20.31 -7.85
N ILE A 11 17.91 20.86 -7.97
CA ILE A 11 16.83 20.62 -7.00
C ILE A 11 16.45 19.16 -7.20
N MET A 12 17.06 18.26 -6.42
CA MET A 12 16.51 16.93 -6.24
C MET A 12 15.13 17.14 -5.60
N PRO A 13 14.05 16.62 -6.21
CA PRO A 13 12.78 16.59 -5.51
C PRO A 13 13.00 15.80 -4.22
N ILE A 14 12.75 16.44 -3.09
CA ILE A 14 12.68 15.77 -1.79
C ILE A 14 11.49 14.83 -1.94
N LEU A 15 11.77 13.56 -2.15
CA LEU A 15 10.78 12.49 -2.05
C LEU A 15 10.26 12.56 -0.62
N SER A 16 9.14 13.20 -0.43
CA SER A 16 8.36 13.07 0.80
C SER A 16 8.09 11.56 0.93
N GLN A 17 8.74 10.94 1.89
CA GLN A 17 8.51 9.54 2.20
C GLN A 17 7.09 9.43 2.73
N SER A 18 6.16 9.11 1.85
CA SER A 18 4.82 8.75 2.23
C SER A 18 4.82 7.41 2.94
N TRP A 19 3.80 7.12 3.64
CA TRP A 19 3.62 5.89 4.43
C TRP A 19 3.84 4.64 3.62
N GLY A 20 3.49 4.76 2.43
CA GLY A 20 3.82 3.77 1.50
C GLY A 20 5.14 3.10 1.87
N PHE A 21 6.19 3.80 2.00
CA PHE A 21 7.53 3.22 2.06
C PHE A 21 7.77 2.41 3.34
N PHE A 22 7.57 2.99 4.53
CA PHE A 22 7.90 2.28 5.77
C PHE A 22 7.06 1.02 5.99
N ALA A 23 5.74 1.13 5.96
CA ALA A 23 4.90 -0.02 6.27
C ALA A 23 4.82 -1.03 5.13
N HIS A 24 4.79 -0.62 3.85
CA HIS A 24 4.89 -1.56 2.74
C HIS A 24 6.17 -2.40 2.83
N GLN A 25 7.31 -1.77 3.14
CA GLN A 25 8.57 -2.47 3.36
C GLN A 25 8.48 -3.45 4.54
N LYS A 26 7.90 -3.04 5.67
CA LYS A 26 7.73 -3.90 6.84
C LYS A 26 6.77 -5.05 6.58
N ILE A 27 5.64 -4.79 5.92
CA ILE A 27 4.63 -5.80 5.57
C ILE A 27 5.25 -6.87 4.66
N ASN A 28 5.87 -6.48 3.54
CA ASN A 28 6.48 -7.42 2.62
C ASN A 28 7.59 -8.22 3.28
N ARG A 29 8.45 -7.56 4.07
CA ARG A 29 9.52 -8.22 4.80
C ARG A 29 8.99 -9.26 5.79
N LEU A 30 7.96 -8.93 6.56
CA LEU A 30 7.38 -9.82 7.56
C LEU A 30 6.60 -10.97 6.94
N ALA A 31 5.96 -10.75 5.79
CA ALA A 31 5.27 -11.80 5.05
C ALA A 31 6.18 -12.96 4.64
N VAL A 32 7.49 -12.72 4.40
CA VAL A 32 8.46 -13.76 4.11
C VAL A 32 8.49 -14.84 5.21
N PHE A 33 8.34 -14.43 6.47
CA PHE A 33 8.42 -15.33 7.62
C PHE A 33 7.14 -16.15 7.87
N THR A 34 6.09 -15.90 7.09
CA THR A 34 4.87 -16.74 7.12
C THR A 34 4.98 -17.97 6.21
N LEU A 35 5.93 -17.98 5.27
CA LEU A 35 6.05 -18.97 4.21
C LEU A 35 6.54 -20.32 4.73
N PRO A 36 6.11 -21.44 4.10
CA PRO A 36 6.57 -22.77 4.46
C PRO A 36 8.04 -23.01 4.07
N PRO A 37 8.68 -24.05 4.65
CA PRO A 37 10.10 -24.36 4.42
C PRO A 37 10.49 -24.45 2.94
N GLU A 38 9.61 -24.98 2.10
CA GLU A 38 9.85 -25.21 0.67
C GLU A 38 9.92 -23.89 -0.13
N LEU A 39 9.34 -22.82 0.39
CA LEU A 39 9.26 -21.52 -0.29
C LEU A 39 10.09 -20.44 0.39
N ILE A 40 10.21 -20.49 1.71
CA ILE A 40 10.84 -19.42 2.51
C ILE A 40 12.31 -19.18 2.14
N GLY A 41 13.05 -20.23 1.75
CA GLY A 41 14.47 -20.14 1.37
C GLY A 41 14.68 -19.11 0.26
N PHE A 42 13.95 -19.25 -0.84
CA PHE A 42 13.99 -18.34 -1.99
C PHE A 42 13.69 -16.89 -1.60
N TYR A 43 12.62 -16.63 -0.86
CA TYR A 43 12.24 -15.27 -0.45
C TYR A 43 13.21 -14.69 0.60
N LYS A 44 13.74 -15.52 1.49
CA LYS A 44 14.66 -15.06 2.54
C LYS A 44 16.02 -14.64 1.98
N GLU A 45 16.53 -15.33 0.97
CA GLU A 45 17.76 -14.91 0.27
C GLU A 45 17.57 -13.60 -0.50
N ASN A 46 16.35 -13.33 -0.94
CA ASN A 46 15.99 -12.11 -1.68
C ASN A 46 15.21 -11.09 -0.82
N ILE A 47 15.28 -11.20 0.53
CA ILE A 47 14.46 -10.40 1.44
C ILE A 47 14.73 -8.90 1.32
N GLN A 48 15.95 -8.50 0.99
CA GLN A 48 16.27 -7.11 0.77
C GLN A 48 15.51 -6.57 -0.45
N TYR A 49 15.53 -7.29 -1.57
CA TYR A 49 14.78 -6.92 -2.77
C TYR A 49 13.27 -6.82 -2.48
N ILE A 50 12.69 -7.85 -1.87
CA ILE A 50 11.25 -7.88 -1.50
C ILE A 50 10.88 -6.69 -0.61
N THR A 51 11.79 -6.28 0.29
CA THR A 51 11.58 -5.15 1.17
C THR A 51 11.69 -3.82 0.42
N GLU A 52 12.77 -3.58 -0.29
CA GLU A 52 13.05 -2.30 -0.94
C GLU A 52 12.11 -2.03 -2.12
N LYS A 53 11.73 -3.07 -2.87
CA LYS A 53 10.86 -2.92 -4.04
C LYS A 53 9.36 -2.92 -3.71
N ALA A 54 9.00 -3.10 -2.44
CA ALA A 54 7.61 -2.98 -1.98
C ALA A 54 6.97 -1.61 -2.29
N VAL A 55 7.77 -0.58 -2.53
CA VAL A 55 7.32 0.79 -2.82
C VAL A 55 7.33 1.15 -4.31
N ASN A 56 7.76 0.23 -5.17
CA ASN A 56 7.83 0.48 -6.60
C ASN A 56 6.48 0.86 -7.24
N PRO A 57 5.32 0.30 -6.85
CA PRO A 57 4.03 0.74 -7.36
C PRO A 57 3.78 2.23 -7.14
N ASP A 58 4.04 2.77 -5.95
CA ASP A 58 3.92 4.22 -5.68
C ASP A 58 4.83 5.05 -6.59
N MET A 59 6.08 4.61 -6.77
CA MET A 59 7.00 5.30 -7.67
C MET A 59 6.53 5.26 -9.12
N ARG A 60 5.88 4.18 -9.57
CA ARG A 60 5.34 4.06 -10.93
C ARG A 60 4.19 5.03 -11.21
N ARG A 61 3.45 5.48 -10.21
CA ARG A 61 2.36 6.46 -10.37
C ARG A 61 2.81 7.74 -11.08
N TYR A 62 4.08 8.11 -10.93
CA TYR A 62 4.66 9.28 -11.58
C TYR A 62 5.00 9.07 -13.07
N ALA A 63 5.02 7.82 -13.54
CA ALA A 63 5.41 7.47 -14.91
C ALA A 63 4.29 6.78 -15.70
N VAL A 64 3.38 6.09 -15.02
CA VAL A 64 2.33 5.25 -15.62
C VAL A 64 0.96 5.77 -15.20
N LYS A 65 0.20 6.30 -16.17
CA LYS A 65 -1.10 6.95 -15.92
C LYS A 65 -2.11 6.03 -15.23
N GLU A 66 -2.13 4.77 -15.62
CA GLU A 66 -3.09 3.78 -15.14
C GLU A 66 -2.71 3.21 -13.76
N GLU A 67 -1.53 3.55 -13.24
CA GLU A 67 -1.05 2.99 -11.98
C GLU A 67 -1.89 3.44 -10.80
N ALA A 68 -2.27 4.71 -10.75
CA ALA A 68 -2.99 5.29 -9.61
C ALA A 68 -4.26 4.51 -9.24
N ALA A 69 -5.06 4.09 -10.22
CA ALA A 69 -6.30 3.35 -9.99
C ALA A 69 -6.10 1.96 -9.34
N ARG A 70 -4.89 1.43 -9.36
CA ARG A 70 -4.56 0.09 -8.83
C ARG A 70 -4.41 0.08 -7.31
N HIS A 71 -4.30 1.25 -6.68
CA HIS A 71 -4.01 1.41 -5.26
C HIS A 71 -5.26 1.54 -4.38
N TYR A 72 -6.42 1.82 -4.95
CA TYR A 72 -7.63 2.11 -4.19
C TYR A 72 -8.90 1.62 -4.87
N ILE A 73 -10.02 1.76 -4.19
CA ILE A 73 -11.37 1.63 -4.74
C ILE A 73 -12.34 2.48 -3.92
N ASP A 74 -12.88 3.54 -4.52
CA ASP A 74 -13.83 4.46 -3.87
C ASP A 74 -15.23 3.85 -3.91
N VAL A 75 -15.50 2.92 -3.00
CA VAL A 75 -16.75 2.16 -3.02
C VAL A 75 -17.99 3.02 -2.75
N ASP A 76 -17.83 4.14 -2.05
CA ASP A 76 -18.89 5.08 -1.70
C ASP A 76 -19.49 5.81 -2.90
N VAL A 77 -18.74 5.99 -4.01
CA VAL A 77 -19.27 6.60 -5.24
C VAL A 77 -20.29 5.72 -5.96
N TYR A 78 -20.31 4.43 -5.65
CA TYR A 78 -21.26 3.47 -6.26
C TYR A 78 -22.57 3.33 -5.46
N GLY A 79 -22.74 4.11 -4.39
CA GLY A 79 -23.95 4.20 -3.59
C GLY A 79 -23.90 3.47 -2.25
N ASP A 80 -24.96 3.58 -1.50
CA ASP A 80 -25.08 3.02 -0.16
C ASP A 80 -24.84 1.52 -0.12
N SER A 81 -23.99 1.08 0.78
CA SER A 81 -23.61 -0.33 0.95
C SER A 81 -22.98 -0.97 -0.31
N ALA A 82 -22.43 -0.15 -1.21
CA ALA A 82 -21.82 -0.64 -2.45
C ALA A 82 -20.70 -1.64 -2.19
N VAL A 83 -19.94 -1.47 -1.10
CA VAL A 83 -18.89 -2.42 -0.71
C VAL A 83 -19.38 -3.87 -0.62
N TYR A 84 -20.65 -4.08 -0.30
CA TYR A 84 -21.27 -5.42 -0.24
C TYR A 84 -21.95 -5.85 -1.56
N LYS A 85 -22.26 -4.91 -2.45
CA LYS A 85 -23.12 -5.12 -3.64
C LYS A 85 -22.36 -5.04 -4.96
N MET A 86 -21.14 -4.52 -4.97
CA MET A 86 -20.32 -4.46 -6.18
C MET A 86 -20.02 -5.86 -6.70
N PRO A 87 -20.05 -6.08 -8.02
CA PRO A 87 -19.63 -7.33 -8.62
C PRO A 87 -18.20 -7.69 -8.19
N ARG A 88 -17.99 -8.94 -7.82
CA ARG A 88 -16.68 -9.41 -7.33
C ARG A 88 -15.72 -9.71 -8.47
N TYR A 89 -16.19 -9.93 -9.66
CA TYR A 89 -15.39 -10.26 -10.84
C TYR A 89 -15.38 -9.11 -11.85
N TRP A 90 -14.23 -8.93 -12.50
CA TRP A 90 -13.98 -7.80 -13.40
C TRP A 90 -14.99 -7.69 -14.54
N SER A 91 -15.32 -8.80 -15.22
CA SER A 91 -16.26 -8.80 -16.34
C SER A 91 -17.65 -8.28 -15.95
N GLU A 92 -18.16 -8.74 -14.81
CA GLU A 92 -19.46 -8.30 -14.28
C GLU A 92 -19.41 -6.82 -13.82
N ALA A 93 -18.28 -6.39 -13.27
CA ALA A 93 -18.08 -5.01 -12.85
C ALA A 93 -18.04 -4.05 -14.05
N VAL A 94 -17.33 -4.43 -15.12
CA VAL A 94 -17.27 -3.66 -16.37
C VAL A 94 -18.64 -3.59 -17.03
N GLU A 95 -19.39 -4.69 -17.08
CA GLU A 95 -20.76 -4.72 -17.60
C GLU A 95 -21.68 -3.75 -16.85
N LYS A 96 -21.53 -3.68 -15.53
CA LYS A 96 -22.39 -2.86 -14.67
C LYS A 96 -22.00 -1.38 -14.64
N TYR A 97 -20.71 -1.05 -14.62
CA TYR A 97 -20.22 0.30 -14.33
C TYR A 97 -19.37 0.94 -15.44
N SER A 98 -19.00 0.20 -16.48
CA SER A 98 -17.98 0.49 -17.49
C SER A 98 -16.55 0.47 -16.96
N GLU A 99 -15.60 0.18 -17.85
CA GLU A 99 -14.16 0.18 -17.50
C GLU A 99 -13.66 1.58 -17.13
N ASP A 100 -14.08 2.61 -17.87
CA ASP A 100 -13.70 4.00 -17.63
C ASP A 100 -14.11 4.46 -16.22
N THR A 101 -15.33 4.13 -15.80
CA THR A 101 -15.80 4.45 -14.44
C THR A 101 -14.98 3.72 -13.37
N LEU A 102 -14.73 2.42 -13.57
CA LEU A 102 -13.91 1.65 -12.64
C LEU A 102 -12.49 2.20 -12.54
N GLN A 103 -11.86 2.54 -13.67
CA GLN A 103 -10.52 3.16 -13.67
C GLN A 103 -10.51 4.54 -13.01
N ALA A 104 -11.58 5.31 -13.10
CA ALA A 104 -11.68 6.62 -12.45
C ALA A 104 -11.74 6.50 -10.93
N TYR A 105 -12.43 5.49 -10.40
CA TYR A 105 -12.69 5.32 -8.96
C TYR A 105 -11.94 4.16 -8.31
N GLY A 106 -10.98 3.57 -9.03
CA GLY A 106 -10.06 2.57 -8.50
C GLY A 106 -10.50 1.12 -8.67
N ILE A 107 -9.49 0.24 -8.76
CA ILE A 107 -9.65 -1.16 -9.13
C ILE A 107 -8.83 -2.13 -8.25
N VAL A 108 -8.38 -1.73 -7.07
CA VAL A 108 -7.42 -2.52 -6.28
C VAL A 108 -7.79 -4.00 -6.12
N PRO A 109 -9.04 -4.42 -5.77
CA PRO A 109 -9.31 -5.85 -5.57
C PRO A 109 -9.27 -6.65 -6.87
N TYR A 110 -9.63 -6.03 -8.00
CA TYR A 110 -9.53 -6.66 -9.30
C TYR A 110 -8.08 -6.75 -9.78
N HIS A 111 -7.29 -5.71 -9.50
CA HIS A 111 -5.87 -5.69 -9.86
C HIS A 111 -5.07 -6.73 -9.08
N ILE A 112 -5.30 -6.89 -7.78
CA ILE A 112 -4.70 -7.95 -6.95
C ILE A 112 -4.96 -9.32 -7.59
N ASN A 113 -6.18 -9.62 -8.01
CA ASN A 113 -6.49 -10.89 -8.67
C ASN A 113 -5.76 -11.03 -10.02
N ARG A 114 -5.68 -9.95 -10.81
CA ARG A 114 -4.89 -9.96 -12.06
C ARG A 114 -3.42 -10.29 -11.81
N MET A 115 -2.85 -9.74 -10.74
CA MET A 115 -1.47 -10.04 -10.33
C MET A 115 -1.26 -11.52 -10.00
N SER A 116 -2.28 -12.23 -9.48
CA SER A 116 -2.17 -13.66 -9.18
C SER A 116 -1.88 -14.50 -10.43
N PHE A 117 -2.55 -14.18 -11.55
CA PHE A 117 -2.33 -14.90 -12.81
C PHE A 117 -0.89 -14.71 -13.31
N TRP A 118 -0.35 -13.52 -13.21
CA TRP A 118 1.03 -13.24 -13.62
C TRP A 118 2.04 -13.91 -12.70
N LEU A 119 1.79 -13.88 -11.39
CA LEU A 119 2.68 -14.52 -10.42
C LEU A 119 2.66 -16.06 -10.55
N ILE A 120 1.48 -16.67 -10.75
CA ILE A 120 1.37 -18.11 -11.05
C ILE A 120 2.18 -18.44 -12.30
N LYS A 121 2.06 -17.63 -13.37
CA LYS A 121 2.82 -17.86 -14.60
C LYS A 121 4.32 -17.71 -14.41
N ALA A 122 4.76 -16.73 -13.61
CA ALA A 122 6.16 -16.56 -13.28
C ALA A 122 6.73 -17.76 -12.52
N PHE A 123 5.97 -18.31 -11.56
CA PHE A 123 6.32 -19.55 -10.86
C PHE A 123 6.40 -20.75 -11.82
N GLN A 124 5.41 -20.93 -12.71
CA GLN A 124 5.40 -22.03 -13.70
C GLN A 124 6.62 -21.98 -14.61
N ASN A 125 7.02 -20.76 -15.01
CA ASN A 125 8.20 -20.55 -15.86
C ASN A 125 9.53 -20.60 -15.08
N LYS A 126 9.48 -20.66 -13.75
CA LYS A 126 10.65 -20.54 -12.86
C LYS A 126 11.46 -19.28 -13.12
N ASP A 127 10.78 -18.17 -13.45
CA ASP A 127 11.41 -16.86 -13.69
C ASP A 127 11.59 -16.12 -12.37
N ALA A 128 12.75 -16.26 -11.76
CA ALA A 128 13.06 -15.72 -10.45
C ALA A 128 12.90 -14.18 -10.38
N ALA A 129 13.35 -13.47 -11.42
CA ALA A 129 13.24 -12.00 -11.47
C ALA A 129 11.77 -11.55 -11.50
N GLN A 130 10.94 -12.20 -12.31
CA GLN A 130 9.49 -11.91 -12.35
C GLN A 130 8.78 -12.34 -11.08
N ILE A 131 9.13 -13.48 -10.48
CA ILE A 131 8.57 -13.91 -9.19
C ILE A 131 8.81 -12.83 -8.14
N LEU A 132 10.05 -12.36 -7.97
CA LEU A 132 10.41 -11.36 -6.98
C LEU A 132 9.73 -10.01 -7.24
N ARG A 133 9.74 -9.54 -8.49
CA ARG A 133 9.09 -8.29 -8.89
C ARG A 133 7.59 -8.32 -8.62
N LEU A 134 6.89 -9.34 -9.11
CA LEU A 134 5.43 -9.46 -8.96
C LEU A 134 5.05 -9.69 -7.51
N SER A 135 5.86 -10.41 -6.74
CA SER A 135 5.63 -10.61 -5.31
C SER A 135 5.76 -9.31 -4.53
N SER A 136 6.77 -8.49 -4.83
CA SER A 136 6.92 -7.18 -4.19
C SER A 136 5.75 -6.26 -4.52
N ASP A 137 5.37 -6.20 -5.79
CA ASP A 137 4.28 -5.35 -6.28
C ASP A 137 2.92 -5.77 -5.71
N VAL A 138 2.59 -7.06 -5.72
CA VAL A 138 1.28 -7.52 -5.19
C VAL A 138 1.18 -7.34 -3.68
N GLY A 139 2.30 -7.47 -2.96
CA GLY A 139 2.33 -7.19 -1.52
C GLY A 139 1.99 -5.74 -1.20
N HIS A 140 2.41 -4.79 -2.04
CA HIS A 140 2.01 -3.38 -1.96
C HIS A 140 0.49 -3.21 -2.11
N TYR A 141 -0.11 -3.68 -3.21
CA TYR A 141 -1.55 -3.53 -3.44
C TYR A 141 -2.42 -4.25 -2.38
N ILE A 142 -1.93 -5.37 -1.84
CA ILE A 142 -2.60 -6.06 -0.73
C ILE A 142 -2.58 -5.19 0.54
N ALA A 143 -1.47 -4.53 0.82
CA ALA A 143 -1.39 -3.60 1.93
C ALA A 143 -2.37 -2.44 1.75
N ASP A 144 -2.43 -1.83 0.57
CA ASP A 144 -3.38 -0.77 0.20
C ASP A 144 -4.84 -1.20 0.39
N ALA A 145 -5.20 -2.41 -0.05
CA ALA A 145 -6.56 -2.95 0.11
C ALA A 145 -6.98 -3.11 1.58
N ASN A 146 -6.03 -3.11 2.51
CA ASN A 146 -6.27 -3.16 3.95
C ASN A 146 -6.34 -1.77 4.61
N VAL A 147 -6.08 -0.67 3.88
CA VAL A 147 -6.15 0.71 4.38
C VAL A 147 -7.58 1.23 4.27
N PRO A 148 -8.22 1.64 5.38
CA PRO A 148 -9.58 2.19 5.33
C PRO A 148 -9.73 3.36 4.35
N LEU A 149 -8.76 4.25 4.31
CA LEU A 149 -8.78 5.46 3.48
C LEU A 149 -8.57 5.19 1.98
N HIS A 150 -8.19 3.98 1.59
CA HIS A 150 -8.17 3.54 0.19
C HIS A 150 -9.54 3.03 -0.31
N THR A 151 -10.60 3.14 0.51
CA THR A 151 -11.94 2.63 0.17
C THR A 151 -12.99 3.74 0.01
N THR A 152 -12.57 5.00 -0.05
CA THR A 152 -13.46 6.16 -0.08
C THR A 152 -12.93 7.29 -0.96
N GLU A 153 -13.83 8.00 -1.63
CA GLU A 153 -13.51 9.23 -2.32
C GLU A 153 -12.95 10.30 -1.35
N ASN A 154 -13.40 10.29 -0.08
CA ASN A 154 -12.91 11.19 0.98
C ASN A 154 -11.56 10.76 1.57
N TYR A 155 -10.70 10.15 0.76
CA TYR A 155 -9.47 9.49 1.20
C TYR A 155 -8.54 10.34 2.07
N ASN A 156 -8.45 11.65 1.85
CA ASN A 156 -7.60 12.58 2.62
C ASN A 156 -8.39 13.54 3.52
N GLY A 157 -9.68 13.25 3.75
CA GLY A 157 -10.54 14.07 4.60
C GLY A 157 -10.99 15.38 3.96
N GLN A 158 -10.82 15.53 2.64
CA GLN A 158 -11.15 16.77 1.90
C GLN A 158 -12.64 17.08 1.93
N LEU A 159 -13.51 16.11 2.05
CA LEU A 159 -14.96 16.30 2.15
C LEU A 159 -15.45 16.53 3.58
N THR A 160 -14.59 16.30 4.59
CA THR A 160 -14.94 16.39 6.02
C THR A 160 -14.10 17.43 6.78
N ASN A 161 -13.27 18.19 6.06
CA ASN A 161 -12.32 19.15 6.63
C ASN A 161 -11.30 18.51 7.60
N GLN A 162 -10.84 17.30 7.27
CA GLN A 162 -9.85 16.53 8.02
C GLN A 162 -8.60 16.25 7.17
N TYR A 163 -8.15 17.29 6.44
CA TYR A 163 -7.03 17.20 5.52
C TYR A 163 -5.78 16.60 6.16
N GLY A 164 -5.12 15.69 5.42
CA GLY A 164 -3.92 15.01 5.88
C GLY A 164 -4.18 13.77 6.73
N ILE A 165 -5.45 13.37 6.93
CA ILE A 165 -5.79 12.18 7.71
C ILE A 165 -5.24 10.91 7.09
N HIS A 166 -5.06 10.88 5.76
CA HIS A 166 -4.48 9.76 5.04
C HIS A 166 -3.06 9.48 5.52
N GLY A 167 -2.13 10.41 5.28
CA GLY A 167 -0.76 10.27 5.75
C GLY A 167 -0.65 10.16 7.28
N PHE A 168 -1.59 10.74 8.02
CA PHE A 168 -1.65 10.58 9.47
C PHE A 168 -1.90 9.13 9.88
N TRP A 169 -2.95 8.50 9.33
CA TRP A 169 -3.32 7.14 9.68
C TRP A 169 -2.29 6.12 9.22
N GLU A 170 -1.89 6.23 7.97
CA GLU A 170 -1.06 5.22 7.33
C GLU A 170 0.46 5.47 7.42
N SER A 171 0.93 6.69 7.68
CA SER A 171 2.36 6.98 7.85
C SER A 171 2.72 7.22 9.30
N ARG A 172 2.16 8.28 9.84
CA ARG A 172 2.56 8.77 11.14
C ARG A 172 2.35 7.74 12.25
N LEU A 173 1.21 7.05 12.25
CA LEU A 173 0.92 6.10 13.32
C LEU A 173 1.86 4.89 13.31
N PRO A 174 2.10 4.20 12.21
CA PRO A 174 3.09 3.13 12.20
C PRO A 174 4.51 3.59 12.44
N GLU A 175 4.95 4.71 11.89
CA GLU A 175 6.28 5.25 12.19
C GLU A 175 6.49 5.44 13.70
N LEU A 176 5.47 5.89 14.42
CA LEU A 176 5.54 6.12 15.85
C LEU A 176 5.38 4.86 16.72
N PHE A 177 4.55 3.90 16.29
CA PHE A 177 4.08 2.84 17.18
C PHE A 177 4.41 1.43 16.72
N PHE A 178 5.03 1.25 15.54
CA PHE A 178 5.37 -0.05 14.98
C PHE A 178 6.08 -0.99 15.95
N GLU A 179 7.04 -0.48 16.72
CA GLU A 179 7.84 -1.29 17.66
C GLU A 179 7.00 -1.87 18.80
N ASN A 180 5.78 -1.37 19.00
CA ASN A 180 4.84 -1.85 20.02
C ASN A 180 3.81 -2.83 19.46
N TYR A 181 3.83 -3.13 18.14
CA TYR A 181 2.87 -4.00 17.50
C TYR A 181 3.29 -5.47 17.59
N ASP A 182 2.35 -6.34 17.92
CA ASP A 182 2.50 -7.78 17.69
C ASP A 182 2.07 -8.12 16.27
N LEU A 183 3.04 -8.31 15.39
CA LEU A 183 2.83 -8.59 13.98
C LEU A 183 3.03 -10.07 13.60
N LEU A 184 3.07 -10.97 14.58
CA LEU A 184 3.05 -12.40 14.33
C LEU A 184 1.69 -12.79 13.74
N SER A 185 1.67 -13.12 12.45
CA SER A 185 0.44 -13.39 11.69
C SER A 185 0.19 -14.89 11.43
N GLY A 186 1.06 -15.77 11.94
CA GLY A 186 0.98 -17.20 11.72
C GLY A 186 1.58 -17.64 10.37
N LYS A 187 1.33 -18.90 9.99
CA LYS A 187 1.80 -19.48 8.75
C LYS A 187 0.90 -19.11 7.58
N ALA A 188 1.48 -19.01 6.39
CA ALA A 188 0.72 -18.85 5.15
C ALA A 188 -0.17 -20.07 4.89
N GLU A 189 -1.38 -19.82 4.41
CA GLU A 189 -2.40 -20.82 4.12
C GLU A 189 -2.86 -20.72 2.67
N TYR A 190 -3.29 -21.85 2.11
CA TYR A 190 -3.86 -21.89 0.77
C TYR A 190 -5.23 -21.23 0.75
N VAL A 191 -5.46 -20.36 -0.21
CA VAL A 191 -6.72 -19.65 -0.42
C VAL A 191 -7.35 -20.08 -1.73
N GLU A 192 -8.52 -20.68 -1.67
CA GLU A 192 -9.23 -21.19 -2.86
C GLU A 192 -9.52 -20.07 -3.87
N ASN A 193 -10.06 -18.95 -3.41
CA ASN A 193 -10.48 -17.82 -4.25
C ASN A 193 -9.79 -16.52 -3.84
N LEU A 194 -8.71 -16.16 -4.53
CA LEU A 194 -7.93 -14.95 -4.28
C LEU A 194 -8.71 -13.67 -4.58
N GLN A 195 -9.66 -13.69 -5.53
CA GLN A 195 -10.52 -12.54 -5.83
C GLN A 195 -11.44 -12.19 -4.66
N LEU A 196 -12.09 -13.19 -4.10
CA LEU A 196 -12.97 -12.98 -2.94
C LEU A 196 -12.16 -12.59 -1.69
N TYR A 197 -10.94 -13.12 -1.55
CA TYR A 197 -10.04 -12.75 -0.47
C TYR A 197 -9.59 -11.28 -0.54
N ALA A 198 -9.30 -10.78 -1.75
CA ALA A 198 -9.00 -9.36 -1.95
C ALA A 198 -10.19 -8.47 -1.60
N TRP A 199 -11.40 -8.88 -1.95
CA TRP A 199 -12.61 -8.17 -1.58
C TRP A 199 -12.92 -8.20 -0.08
N ASP A 200 -12.62 -9.30 0.62
CA ASP A 200 -12.77 -9.39 2.08
C ASP A 200 -11.88 -8.35 2.80
N ALA A 201 -10.66 -8.14 2.30
CA ALA A 201 -9.78 -7.08 2.81
C ALA A 201 -10.39 -5.68 2.64
N VAL A 202 -10.92 -5.37 1.43
CA VAL A 202 -11.58 -4.09 1.14
C VAL A 202 -12.83 -3.88 2.01
N VAL A 203 -13.67 -4.91 2.16
CA VAL A 203 -14.87 -4.84 3.02
C VAL A 203 -14.49 -4.50 4.45
N LYS A 204 -13.54 -5.23 5.02
CA LYS A 204 -13.08 -5.02 6.40
C LYS A 204 -12.36 -3.68 6.59
N ALA A 205 -11.69 -3.17 5.55
CA ALA A 205 -11.08 -1.85 5.56
C ALA A 205 -12.16 -0.75 5.56
N HIS A 206 -13.17 -0.88 4.69
CA HIS A 206 -14.27 0.06 4.61
C HIS A 206 -15.11 0.12 5.89
N GLU A 207 -15.38 -1.02 6.51
CA GLU A 207 -16.08 -1.10 7.80
C GLU A 207 -15.38 -0.35 8.93
N ALA A 208 -14.06 -0.20 8.84
CA ALA A 208 -13.27 0.55 9.82
C ALA A 208 -13.27 2.07 9.57
N LEU A 209 -13.68 2.52 8.37
CA LEU A 209 -13.52 3.89 7.88
C LEU A 209 -14.21 4.94 8.78
N ASP A 210 -15.45 4.70 9.20
CA ASP A 210 -16.20 5.64 10.05
C ASP A 210 -15.44 5.95 11.34
N SER A 211 -14.79 4.95 11.93
CA SER A 211 -14.02 5.11 13.16
C SER A 211 -12.77 5.97 12.93
N VAL A 212 -12.15 5.88 11.75
CA VAL A 212 -10.99 6.69 11.38
C VAL A 212 -11.37 8.18 11.42
N PHE A 213 -12.43 8.57 10.73
CA PHE A 213 -12.88 9.97 10.71
C PHE A 213 -13.47 10.43 12.05
N MET A 214 -14.29 9.60 12.67
CA MET A 214 -14.99 9.95 13.90
C MET A 214 -14.01 10.26 15.03
N PHE A 215 -13.02 9.44 15.26
CA PHE A 215 -12.10 9.61 16.38
C PHE A 215 -11.15 10.81 16.16
N GLU A 216 -10.69 11.03 14.95
CA GLU A 216 -9.89 12.22 14.62
C GLU A 216 -10.70 13.51 14.86
N LYS A 217 -11.95 13.57 14.35
CA LYS A 217 -12.86 14.70 14.54
C LYS A 217 -13.18 14.98 16.00
N GLN A 218 -13.40 13.93 16.80
CA GLN A 218 -13.65 14.06 18.24
C GLN A 218 -12.43 14.59 18.99
N LEU A 219 -11.23 14.16 18.63
CA LEU A 219 -9.99 14.66 19.22
C LEU A 219 -9.72 16.11 18.83
N THR A 220 -9.88 16.44 17.56
CA THR A 220 -9.69 17.81 17.06
C THR A 220 -10.52 18.84 17.81
N ARG A 221 -11.73 18.48 18.25
CA ARG A 221 -12.57 19.36 19.09
C ARG A 221 -12.02 19.60 20.50
N ARG A 222 -11.12 18.75 20.98
CA ARG A 222 -10.55 18.80 22.34
C ARG A 222 -9.15 19.38 22.38
N TYR A 223 -8.45 19.34 21.26
CA TYR A 223 -7.07 19.83 21.14
C TYR A 223 -7.05 21.25 20.55
N PRO A 224 -6.38 22.21 21.21
CA PRO A 224 -6.02 23.46 20.55
C PRO A 224 -5.16 23.15 19.31
N GLU A 225 -5.30 23.95 18.26
CA GLU A 225 -4.52 23.74 17.02
C GLU A 225 -3.01 23.68 17.26
N SER A 226 -2.50 24.53 18.17
CA SER A 226 -1.10 24.58 18.58
C SER A 226 -0.59 23.32 19.29
N LYS A 227 -1.48 22.44 19.74
CA LYS A 227 -1.16 21.13 20.33
C LYS A 227 -1.48 19.97 19.40
N LYS A 228 -2.29 20.21 18.37
CA LYS A 228 -2.62 19.19 17.36
C LYS A 228 -1.46 19.01 16.38
N TYR A 229 -0.84 20.13 15.95
CA TYR A 229 0.22 20.12 14.98
C TYR A 229 1.52 20.66 15.58
N GLY A 230 2.65 20.11 15.11
CA GLY A 230 4.00 20.57 15.38
C GLY A 230 4.83 20.56 14.11
N TYR A 231 6.11 20.87 14.26
CA TYR A 231 7.08 20.85 13.17
C TYR A 231 8.18 19.86 13.48
N GLU A 232 8.57 19.07 12.50
CA GLU A 232 9.64 18.08 12.60
C GLU A 232 10.61 18.23 11.44
N GLU A 233 11.90 18.02 11.70
CA GLU A 233 12.92 17.95 10.66
C GLU A 233 12.86 16.58 9.98
N ARG A 234 12.67 16.56 8.66
CA ARG A 234 12.76 15.36 7.83
C ARG A 234 13.76 15.59 6.68
N GLY A 235 14.95 15.04 6.84
CA GLY A 235 16.07 15.33 5.95
C GLY A 235 16.41 16.83 5.99
N ASN A 236 16.28 17.53 4.86
CA ASN A 236 16.55 18.96 4.72
C ASN A 236 15.29 19.84 4.78
N ALA A 237 14.14 19.27 5.15
CA ALA A 237 12.87 19.98 5.20
C ALA A 237 12.27 19.95 6.60
N THR A 238 11.73 21.13 7.02
CA THR A 238 10.86 21.21 8.20
C THR A 238 9.42 21.01 7.75
N ILE A 239 8.77 19.97 8.23
CA ILE A 239 7.39 19.64 7.87
C ILE A 239 6.45 19.87 9.04
N ARG A 240 5.24 20.36 8.75
CA ARG A 240 4.13 20.39 9.71
C ARG A 240 3.52 19.00 9.80
N THR A 241 3.42 18.43 11.00
CA THR A 241 2.87 17.10 11.23
C THR A 241 2.05 17.05 12.51
N TYR A 242 1.30 15.98 12.72
CA TYR A 242 0.59 15.76 13.97
C TYR A 242 1.59 15.52 15.12
N THR A 243 1.36 16.18 16.27
CA THR A 243 2.21 15.99 17.46
C THR A 243 2.13 14.56 17.98
N PHE A 244 3.14 14.16 18.75
CA PHE A 244 3.17 12.84 19.38
C PHE A 244 1.96 12.62 20.30
N ASP A 245 1.59 13.63 21.11
CA ASP A 245 0.48 13.52 22.07
C ASP A 245 -0.86 13.30 21.36
N PHE A 246 -1.14 14.09 20.29
CA PHE A 246 -2.34 13.91 19.48
C PHE A 246 -2.34 12.55 18.80
N SER A 247 -1.20 12.13 18.24
CA SER A 247 -1.05 10.84 17.58
C SER A 247 -1.27 9.67 18.54
N SER A 248 -0.72 9.76 19.76
CA SER A 248 -0.88 8.74 20.80
C SER A 248 -2.35 8.61 21.26
N ASP A 249 -3.02 9.74 21.47
CA ASP A 249 -4.43 9.74 21.83
C ASP A 249 -5.33 9.18 20.71
N TYR A 250 -5.02 9.51 19.47
CA TYR A 250 -5.73 8.98 18.31
C TYR A 250 -5.49 7.48 18.16
N HIS A 251 -4.24 7.05 18.21
CA HIS A 251 -3.86 5.62 18.12
C HIS A 251 -4.56 4.78 19.20
N ARG A 252 -4.59 5.30 20.43
CA ARG A 252 -5.30 4.63 21.55
C ARG A 252 -6.80 4.49 21.29
N ARG A 253 -7.45 5.53 20.68
CA ARG A 253 -8.88 5.49 20.34
C ARG A 253 -9.19 4.51 19.22
N LEU A 254 -8.27 4.35 18.26
CA LEU A 254 -8.35 3.35 17.20
C LEU A 254 -8.26 1.91 17.75
N ASN A 255 -7.87 1.75 19.01
CA ASN A 255 -7.88 0.47 19.74
C ASN A 255 -7.20 -0.65 18.94
N GLY A 256 -5.95 -0.46 18.53
CA GLY A 256 -5.15 -1.43 17.79
C GLY A 256 -5.57 -1.62 16.32
N MET A 257 -6.38 -0.73 15.74
CA MET A 257 -6.84 -0.86 14.35
C MET A 257 -5.67 -0.93 13.36
N VAL A 258 -4.69 -0.02 13.49
CA VAL A 258 -3.53 0.04 12.58
C VAL A 258 -2.75 -1.28 12.65
N GLU A 259 -2.45 -1.76 13.85
CA GLU A 259 -1.77 -3.04 14.07
C GLU A 259 -2.55 -4.21 13.44
N ARG A 260 -3.88 -4.28 13.67
CA ARG A 260 -4.71 -5.35 13.08
C ARG A 260 -4.72 -5.30 11.55
N ARG A 261 -4.75 -4.11 10.94
CA ARG A 261 -4.68 -3.97 9.48
C ARG A 261 -3.32 -4.38 8.94
N MET A 262 -2.22 -3.96 9.59
CA MET A 262 -0.87 -4.40 9.21
C MET A 262 -0.70 -5.92 9.34
N ARG A 263 -1.16 -6.51 10.44
CA ARG A 263 -1.13 -7.96 10.64
C ARG A 263 -1.94 -8.73 9.58
N ALA A 264 -3.13 -8.22 9.23
CA ALA A 264 -3.95 -8.78 8.17
C ALA A 264 -3.25 -8.69 6.81
N SER A 265 -2.57 -7.56 6.51
CA SER A 265 -1.78 -7.41 5.29
C SER A 265 -0.64 -8.41 5.22
N ILE A 266 0.13 -8.58 6.30
CA ILE A 266 1.24 -9.54 6.37
C ILE A 266 0.75 -10.97 6.10
N LYS A 267 -0.34 -11.38 6.78
CA LYS A 267 -0.95 -12.71 6.57
C LYS A 267 -1.39 -12.90 5.13
N MET A 268 -2.13 -11.91 4.60
CA MET A 268 -2.68 -11.97 3.26
C MET A 268 -1.60 -12.01 2.18
N VAL A 269 -0.50 -11.27 2.33
CA VAL A 269 0.63 -11.31 1.40
C VAL A 269 1.26 -12.69 1.38
N GLY A 270 1.50 -13.29 2.54
CA GLY A 270 2.04 -14.65 2.64
C GLY A 270 1.12 -15.69 2.03
N ASP A 271 -0.18 -15.63 2.35
CA ASP A 271 -1.22 -16.51 1.79
C ASP A 271 -1.27 -16.43 0.27
N PHE A 272 -1.15 -15.20 -0.25
CA PHE A 272 -1.20 -14.93 -1.68
C PHE A 272 0.00 -15.54 -2.41
N TRP A 273 1.22 -15.31 -1.92
CA TRP A 273 2.44 -15.87 -2.49
C TRP A 273 2.40 -17.40 -2.45
N PHE A 274 2.04 -17.96 -1.29
CA PHE A 274 1.92 -19.40 -1.11
C PHE A 274 0.89 -20.02 -2.05
N THR A 275 -0.31 -19.42 -2.13
CA THR A 275 -1.37 -19.90 -3.01
C THR A 275 -0.96 -19.87 -4.49
N CYS A 276 -0.31 -18.80 -4.93
CA CYS A 276 0.18 -18.71 -6.31
C CYS A 276 1.23 -19.78 -6.62
N TRP A 277 2.13 -20.06 -5.68
CA TRP A 277 3.11 -21.12 -5.81
C TRP A 277 2.46 -22.51 -5.87
N VAL A 278 1.47 -22.78 -5.01
CA VAL A 278 0.70 -24.05 -5.03
C VAL A 278 -0.03 -24.19 -6.36
N LYS A 279 -0.76 -23.15 -6.83
CA LYS A 279 -1.47 -23.17 -8.12
C LYS A 279 -0.54 -23.31 -9.33
N ALA A 280 0.72 -22.94 -9.19
CA ALA A 280 1.75 -23.14 -10.21
C ALA A 280 2.32 -24.57 -10.23
N GLY A 281 1.88 -25.46 -9.34
CA GLY A 281 2.38 -26.84 -9.25
C GLY A 281 3.59 -27.00 -8.31
N GLN A 282 3.81 -26.08 -7.40
CA GLN A 282 4.87 -26.12 -6.38
C GLN A 282 6.27 -26.30 -6.97
N PRO A 283 6.69 -25.46 -7.95
CA PRO A 283 8.00 -25.61 -8.55
C PRO A 283 9.12 -25.49 -7.51
N ASP A 284 10.15 -26.35 -7.66
CA ASP A 284 11.38 -26.21 -6.88
C ASP A 284 12.11 -24.93 -7.32
N LEU A 285 12.33 -24.01 -6.38
CA LEU A 285 13.01 -22.73 -6.60
C LEU A 285 14.48 -22.75 -6.17
N GLY A 286 14.95 -23.81 -5.50
CA GLY A 286 16.32 -23.90 -5.00
C GLY A 286 17.39 -23.89 -6.11
N GLN A 287 17.03 -24.32 -7.32
CA GLN A 287 17.95 -24.37 -8.46
C GLN A 287 18.03 -23.05 -9.27
N ILE A 288 17.09 -22.13 -9.08
CA ILE A 288 17.03 -20.89 -9.88
C ILE A 288 17.71 -19.69 -9.22
N MET A 289 18.36 -19.91 -8.09
CA MET A 289 18.95 -18.84 -7.27
C MET A 289 20.32 -18.38 -7.79
N ASN A 290 21.01 -19.17 -8.61
CA ASN A 290 22.32 -18.83 -9.15
C ASN A 290 22.15 -17.97 -10.43
N GLY A 291 22.42 -16.67 -10.36
CA GLY A 291 22.50 -15.80 -11.53
C GLY A 291 21.29 -14.90 -11.78
N ILE A 292 20.56 -14.51 -10.74
CA ILE A 292 19.47 -13.53 -10.88
C ILE A 292 20.09 -12.17 -11.20
N GLU A 293 20.01 -11.70 -12.44
CA GLU A 293 20.20 -10.30 -12.80
C GLU A 293 18.90 -9.54 -12.52
N LEU A 294 18.84 -8.90 -11.35
CA LEU A 294 17.73 -8.02 -11.00
C LEU A 294 17.95 -6.66 -11.67
N GLN A 295 17.28 -6.43 -12.80
CA GLN A 295 17.29 -5.12 -13.43
C GLN A 295 16.44 -4.14 -12.62
N ASP A 296 17.07 -3.06 -12.19
CA ASP A 296 16.35 -1.91 -11.62
C ASP A 296 15.56 -1.21 -12.75
N SER A 297 14.24 -1.23 -12.65
CA SER A 297 13.41 -0.41 -13.52
C SER A 297 13.58 1.06 -13.12
N VAL A 298 14.28 1.82 -13.93
CA VAL A 298 14.36 3.29 -13.76
C VAL A 298 13.06 3.89 -14.30
N PHE A 299 12.24 4.44 -13.41
CA PHE A 299 11.06 5.19 -13.82
C PHE A 299 11.43 6.63 -14.14
N VAL A 300 11.18 7.05 -15.38
CA VAL A 300 11.31 8.46 -15.76
C VAL A 300 10.02 9.17 -15.35
N VAL A 301 10.12 10.09 -14.40
CA VAL A 301 9.01 10.92 -13.96
C VAL A 301 8.51 11.78 -15.14
N ARG A 302 7.22 11.67 -15.46
CA ARG A 302 6.55 12.51 -16.45
C ARG A 302 5.81 13.62 -15.74
N PRO A 303 6.13 14.90 -15.98
CA PRO A 303 5.53 16.03 -15.23
C PRO A 303 4.04 16.27 -15.53
N GLU A 304 3.45 15.56 -16.50
CA GLU A 304 2.07 15.76 -16.96
C GLU A 304 1.03 14.88 -16.24
N VAL A 305 1.46 13.94 -15.40
CA VAL A 305 0.53 13.05 -14.69
C VAL A 305 -0.07 13.78 -13.51
N LYS A 306 -1.33 14.22 -13.63
CA LYS A 306 -2.12 14.67 -12.46
C LYS A 306 -2.40 13.47 -11.57
N LEU A 307 -1.66 13.36 -10.50
CA LEU A 307 -1.90 12.36 -9.48
C LEU A 307 -3.08 12.78 -8.61
N ARG A 308 -3.94 11.83 -8.26
CA ARG A 308 -4.76 11.95 -7.08
C ARG A 308 -3.79 12.07 -5.91
N ASN A 309 -3.79 13.21 -5.21
CA ASN A 309 -2.82 13.51 -4.16
C ASN A 309 -3.08 12.62 -2.93
N HIS A 310 -2.79 11.33 -3.02
CA HIS A 310 -2.77 10.45 -1.86
C HIS A 310 -1.68 10.84 -0.85
N GLU A 311 -0.66 11.56 -1.31
CA GLU A 311 0.56 11.82 -0.56
C GLU A 311 0.79 13.28 -0.17
N ALA A 312 0.03 14.21 -0.73
CA ALA A 312 0.14 15.61 -0.33
C ALA A 312 -0.64 15.88 0.97
N GLY A 313 -0.15 15.35 2.05
CA GLY A 313 -0.57 15.76 3.40
C GLY A 313 -0.05 17.13 3.81
N ILE A 314 0.46 17.93 2.86
CA ILE A 314 1.01 19.27 3.13
C ILE A 314 0.70 20.15 1.92
N ASP A 315 -0.52 20.62 1.84
CA ASP A 315 -0.81 21.85 1.11
C ASP A 315 -1.08 22.97 2.10
N ASN A 316 -0.43 24.10 1.87
CA ASN A 316 -0.28 25.37 2.58
C ASN A 316 -1.46 25.88 3.39
#